data_d757946c59d0bf500c05c41220dcfb77
#
_entry.id   d757946c59d0bf500c05c41220dcfb77
#
_cell.length_a   1.000
_cell.length_b   1.000
_cell.length_c   1.000
_cell.angle_alpha   90.00
_cell.angle_beta   90.00
_cell.angle_gamma   90.00
#
_symmetry.space_group_name_H-M   'P 1'
#
loop_
_entity.id
_entity.type
_entity.pdbx_description
1 polymer ?
#
loop_
_entity_poly.entity_id
_entity_poly.type
_entity_poly.pdbx_seq_one_letter_code
_entity_poly.pdbx_strand_id
1 'polypeptide(L)'
;MRYDFIIAVFVTVAIAGAFLLPPLWRGARRSAYAVALLLPIAAVLLYAQIGNRAALDPTRLAAPATLDEAVDALATQMRMHPDNLEGWVLLGRSRKEQQRLADATDAYRQALRIAPNDPGLLVEMAEMITLQDPAHRIQGDALKLLQQAQRADPGNQRALWFLGIAAYQQQHYAEAAATWEPLLALVPDSTRPALRKQIDDARAHAGMPPLPAETPVAAGPTLLNARVDISPALRTKLAPGDVLFVYARMPNGPPMPLAVKRVPAKDFPITIALADVDGPMPTMRLSQQATVAVQARVSHSGDAIAQPGDFETAPLTAAVGAQDMLTLTIDRVHP
;
A
#
# COMPACT_ATOMS: atom_id res chain seq x y z
N MET A 1 42.05 -0.01 7.84
CA MET A 1 41.58 -1.06 8.76
C MET A 1 42.39 -1.21 10.06
N ARG A 2 43.71 -1.25 10.04
CA ARG A 2 44.51 -1.34 11.28
C ARG A 2 44.59 -0.02 12.06
N TYR A 3 44.51 1.11 11.39
CA TYR A 3 44.70 2.43 11.99
C TYR A 3 43.45 2.93 12.74
N ASP A 4 42.27 2.74 12.21
CA ASP A 4 41.01 3.24 12.82
C ASP A 4 40.69 2.53 14.14
N PHE A 5 40.95 1.23 14.23
CA PHE A 5 40.86 0.49 15.49
C PHE A 5 41.88 0.99 16.51
N ILE A 6 43.13 1.17 16.08
CA ILE A 6 44.19 1.67 16.94
C ILE A 6 43.85 3.07 17.46
N ILE A 7 43.32 3.94 16.60
CA ILE A 7 42.89 5.30 16.97
C ILE A 7 41.73 5.22 18.00
N ALA A 8 40.71 4.40 17.78
CA ALA A 8 39.60 4.26 18.72
C ALA A 8 40.04 3.76 20.10
N VAL A 9 40.92 2.77 20.14
CA VAL A 9 41.51 2.27 21.40
C VAL A 9 42.35 3.35 22.07
N PHE A 10 43.19 4.08 21.33
CA PHE A 10 44.00 5.17 21.87
C PHE A 10 43.14 6.30 22.45
N VAL A 11 42.10 6.71 21.77
CA VAL A 11 41.16 7.76 22.24
C VAL A 11 40.46 7.33 23.53
N THR A 12 39.94 6.09 23.58
CA THR A 12 39.27 5.57 24.77
C THR A 12 40.19 5.45 25.95
N VAL A 13 41.41 4.94 25.74
CA VAL A 13 42.44 4.83 26.78
C VAL A 13 42.93 6.20 27.23
N ALA A 14 43.09 7.18 26.34
CA ALA A 14 43.47 8.54 26.67
C ALA A 14 42.39 9.24 27.53
N ILE A 15 41.11 9.08 27.19
CA ILE A 15 40.00 9.63 27.99
C ILE A 15 39.98 9.00 29.39
N ALA A 16 40.01 7.68 29.48
CA ALA A 16 40.03 6.98 30.76
C ALA A 16 41.28 7.35 31.59
N GLY A 17 42.46 7.48 30.96
CA GLY A 17 43.71 7.92 31.58
C GLY A 17 43.62 9.35 32.10
N ALA A 18 43.01 10.27 31.36
CA ALA A 18 42.82 11.67 31.79
C ALA A 18 42.00 11.81 33.07
N PHE A 19 41.06 10.89 33.29
CA PHE A 19 40.23 10.89 34.52
C PHE A 19 40.89 10.12 35.68
N LEU A 20 41.58 9.02 35.43
CA LEU A 20 42.06 8.13 36.47
C LEU A 20 43.48 8.48 36.96
N LEU A 21 44.37 8.99 36.09
CA LEU A 21 45.76 9.24 36.42
C LEU A 21 46.00 10.44 37.34
N PRO A 22 45.31 11.62 37.22
CA PRO A 22 45.59 12.78 38.05
C PRO A 22 45.41 12.54 39.57
N PRO A 23 44.33 11.92 40.04
CA PRO A 23 44.16 11.64 41.48
C PRO A 23 45.17 10.61 41.98
N LEU A 24 45.51 9.59 41.18
CA LEU A 24 46.47 8.54 41.54
C LEU A 24 47.91 9.07 41.58
N TRP A 25 48.25 10.04 40.75
CA TRP A 25 49.59 10.61 40.68
C TRP A 25 49.91 11.43 41.94
N ARG A 26 48.90 12.01 42.59
CA ARG A 26 49.07 12.79 43.83
C ARG A 26 49.22 11.94 45.09
N GLY A 27 48.66 10.72 45.12
CA GLY A 27 48.62 9.86 46.32
C GLY A 27 49.40 8.54 46.23
N ALA A 28 49.50 7.94 45.04
CA ALA A 28 50.04 6.58 44.87
C ALA A 28 50.73 6.41 43.49
N ARG A 29 51.89 7.00 43.30
CA ARG A 29 52.62 6.97 41.99
C ARG A 29 52.85 5.56 41.41
N ARG A 30 53.12 4.56 42.27
CA ARG A 30 53.28 3.16 41.79
C ARG A 30 51.99 2.60 41.20
N SER A 31 50.83 2.93 41.79
CA SER A 31 49.54 2.52 41.27
C SER A 31 49.18 3.26 39.97
N ALA A 32 49.58 4.54 39.82
CA ALA A 32 49.36 5.27 38.58
C ALA A 32 50.14 4.64 37.40
N TYR A 33 51.38 4.22 37.59
CA TYR A 33 52.11 3.49 36.54
C TYR A 33 51.50 2.12 36.20
N ALA A 34 51.04 1.40 37.22
CA ALA A 34 50.37 0.10 36.99
C ALA A 34 49.06 0.27 36.17
N VAL A 35 48.23 1.27 36.50
CA VAL A 35 47.00 1.58 35.73
C VAL A 35 47.32 2.04 34.32
N ALA A 36 48.32 2.91 34.14
CA ALA A 36 48.73 3.40 32.83
C ALA A 36 49.21 2.27 31.90
N LEU A 37 49.81 1.22 32.44
CA LEU A 37 50.29 0.08 31.68
C LEU A 37 49.20 -0.98 31.46
N LEU A 38 48.41 -1.30 32.51
CA LEU A 38 47.44 -2.42 32.45
C LEU A 38 46.15 -2.06 31.75
N LEU A 39 45.69 -0.79 31.82
CA LEU A 39 44.45 -0.35 31.22
C LEU A 39 44.40 -0.54 29.70
N PRO A 40 45.40 -0.12 28.91
CA PRO A 40 45.42 -0.36 27.48
C PRO A 40 45.49 -1.87 27.12
N ILE A 41 46.25 -2.63 27.88
CA ILE A 41 46.36 -4.08 27.68
C ILE A 41 45.01 -4.76 27.93
N ALA A 42 44.34 -4.42 29.04
CA ALA A 42 43.03 -4.96 29.38
C ALA A 42 41.99 -4.54 28.33
N ALA A 43 42.01 -3.29 27.85
CA ALA A 43 41.08 -2.83 26.81
C ALA A 43 41.29 -3.60 25.49
N VAL A 44 42.52 -3.84 25.07
CA VAL A 44 42.81 -4.64 23.85
C VAL A 44 42.38 -6.09 24.02
N LEU A 45 42.64 -6.71 25.15
CA LEU A 45 42.26 -8.09 25.42
C LEU A 45 40.74 -8.25 25.49
N LEU A 46 40.05 -7.35 26.18
CA LEU A 46 38.58 -7.34 26.28
C LEU A 46 37.95 -7.17 24.91
N TYR A 47 38.42 -6.20 24.11
CA TYR A 47 37.95 -6.00 22.76
C TYR A 47 38.28 -7.17 21.83
N ALA A 48 39.37 -7.86 22.02
CA ALA A 48 39.72 -9.04 21.24
C ALA A 48 38.76 -10.22 21.48
N GLN A 49 38.19 -10.29 22.70
CA GLN A 49 37.24 -11.35 23.09
C GLN A 49 35.78 -11.01 22.81
N ILE A 50 35.34 -9.78 23.08
CA ILE A 50 33.92 -9.40 23.07
C ILE A 50 33.64 -8.41 21.92
N GLY A 51 34.66 -7.74 21.39
CA GLY A 51 34.53 -6.70 20.39
C GLY A 51 34.10 -7.22 19.02
N ASN A 52 33.11 -6.59 18.41
CA ASN A 52 32.71 -6.87 17.03
C ASN A 52 33.69 -6.20 16.06
N ARG A 53 34.72 -6.93 15.63
CA ARG A 53 35.72 -6.43 14.66
C ARG A 53 35.12 -6.05 13.32
N ALA A 54 33.99 -6.65 12.95
CA ALA A 54 33.28 -6.37 11.71
C ALA A 54 32.60 -4.99 11.72
N ALA A 55 32.27 -4.47 12.90
CA ALA A 55 31.67 -3.13 13.04
C ALA A 55 32.64 -1.97 12.74
N LEU A 56 33.95 -2.23 12.67
CA LEU A 56 34.96 -1.23 12.32
C LEU A 56 35.40 -1.29 10.85
N ASP A 57 34.79 -2.16 10.06
CA ASP A 57 35.07 -2.23 8.63
C ASP A 57 34.22 -1.20 7.88
N PRO A 58 34.78 -0.10 7.38
CA PRO A 58 34.05 0.96 6.70
C PRO A 58 33.32 0.45 5.44
N THR A 59 33.80 -0.64 4.83
CA THR A 59 33.16 -1.24 3.66
C THR A 59 31.90 -1.99 4.03
N ARG A 60 31.76 -2.42 5.29
CA ARG A 60 30.54 -3.07 5.83
C ARG A 60 29.55 -2.06 6.43
N LEU A 61 30.03 -0.88 6.79
CA LEU A 61 29.21 0.22 7.33
C LEU A 61 28.70 1.15 6.21
N ALA A 62 29.28 1.08 5.01
CA ALA A 62 28.77 1.80 3.87
C ALA A 62 27.38 1.26 3.53
N ALA A 63 26.35 2.11 3.64
CA ALA A 63 25.04 1.78 3.14
C ALA A 63 25.15 1.44 1.64
N PRO A 64 24.40 0.46 1.14
CA PRO A 64 24.39 0.15 -0.28
C PRO A 64 24.13 1.42 -1.09
N ALA A 65 24.94 1.68 -2.11
CA ALA A 65 24.81 2.87 -2.94
C ALA A 65 23.63 2.74 -3.92
N THR A 66 23.25 1.51 -4.22
CA THR A 66 22.15 1.18 -5.17
C THR A 66 21.19 0.18 -4.55
N LEU A 67 19.96 0.13 -5.10
CA LEU A 67 18.98 -0.89 -4.73
C LEU A 67 19.50 -2.31 -5.01
N ASP A 68 20.19 -2.51 -6.11
CA ASP A 68 20.74 -3.82 -6.49
C ASP A 68 21.77 -4.31 -5.46
N GLU A 69 22.68 -3.43 -5.03
CA GLU A 69 23.63 -3.75 -3.96
C GLU A 69 22.92 -4.07 -2.63
N ALA A 70 21.84 -3.36 -2.30
CA ALA A 70 21.06 -3.62 -1.11
C ALA A 70 20.41 -5.02 -1.17
N VAL A 71 19.87 -5.40 -2.30
CA VAL A 71 19.23 -6.72 -2.52
C VAL A 71 20.29 -7.83 -2.50
N ASP A 72 21.49 -7.62 -3.05
CA ASP A 72 22.60 -8.58 -2.98
C ASP A 72 23.16 -8.75 -1.57
N ALA A 73 23.21 -7.66 -0.80
CA ALA A 73 23.55 -7.69 0.61
C ALA A 73 22.51 -8.47 1.43
N LEU A 74 21.20 -8.24 1.16
CA LEU A 74 20.10 -9.00 1.74
C LEU A 74 20.22 -10.50 1.41
N ALA A 75 20.49 -10.86 0.15
CA ALA A 75 20.69 -12.24 -0.26
C ALA A 75 21.86 -12.91 0.49
N THR A 76 22.92 -12.16 0.76
CA THR A 76 24.04 -12.65 1.55
C THR A 76 23.67 -12.84 3.02
N GLN A 77 22.89 -11.91 3.58
CA GLN A 77 22.39 -12.00 4.96
C GLN A 77 21.47 -13.21 5.14
N MET A 78 20.59 -13.50 4.16
CA MET A 78 19.68 -14.65 4.23
C MET A 78 20.40 -16.00 4.21
N ARG A 79 21.54 -16.08 3.55
CA ARG A 79 22.39 -17.30 3.63
C ARG A 79 22.98 -17.53 5.01
N MET A 80 23.24 -16.46 5.77
CA MET A 80 23.75 -16.53 7.15
C MET A 80 22.62 -16.73 8.19
N HIS A 81 21.38 -16.30 7.86
CA HIS A 81 20.21 -16.40 8.72
C HIS A 81 19.04 -17.07 7.96
N PRO A 82 19.16 -18.40 7.69
CA PRO A 82 18.22 -19.11 6.82
C PRO A 82 16.81 -19.26 7.40
N ASP A 83 16.61 -19.01 8.70
CA ASP A 83 15.32 -19.12 9.39
C ASP A 83 14.52 -17.81 9.40
N ASN A 84 15.02 -16.74 8.75
CA ASN A 84 14.35 -15.47 8.68
C ASN A 84 13.33 -15.46 7.53
N LEU A 85 12.06 -15.76 7.87
CA LEU A 85 10.95 -15.80 6.92
C LEU A 85 10.75 -14.45 6.19
N GLU A 86 10.68 -13.36 6.97
CA GLU A 86 10.42 -12.02 6.40
C GLU A 86 11.53 -11.60 5.45
N GLY A 87 12.78 -11.92 5.77
CA GLY A 87 13.92 -11.64 4.92
C GLY A 87 13.85 -12.39 3.59
N TRP A 88 13.46 -13.67 3.58
CA TRP A 88 13.26 -14.44 2.34
C TRP A 88 12.10 -13.89 1.50
N VAL A 89 10.99 -13.49 2.14
CA VAL A 89 9.84 -12.87 1.45
C VAL A 89 10.25 -11.54 0.81
N LEU A 90 10.97 -10.70 1.56
CA LEU A 90 11.47 -9.42 1.05
C LEU A 90 12.42 -9.63 -0.13
N LEU A 91 13.36 -10.59 -0.01
CA LEU A 91 14.27 -10.94 -1.10
C LEU A 91 13.52 -11.40 -2.34
N GLY A 92 12.52 -12.27 -2.18
CA GLY A 92 11.67 -12.75 -3.28
C GLY A 92 10.96 -11.61 -4.01
N ARG A 93 10.33 -10.69 -3.27
CA ARG A 93 9.68 -9.51 -3.84
C ARG A 93 10.66 -8.61 -4.56
N SER A 94 11.80 -8.29 -3.94
CA SER A 94 12.82 -7.45 -4.56
C SER A 94 13.38 -8.05 -5.85
N ARG A 95 13.61 -9.37 -5.90
CA ARG A 95 14.07 -10.07 -7.11
C ARG A 95 13.00 -10.10 -8.20
N LYS A 96 11.72 -10.24 -7.83
CA LYS A 96 10.59 -10.12 -8.75
C LYS A 96 10.55 -8.73 -9.42
N GLU A 97 10.67 -7.66 -8.64
CA GLU A 97 10.71 -6.29 -9.17
C GLU A 97 11.91 -6.05 -10.10
N GLN A 98 13.05 -6.68 -9.81
CA GLN A 98 14.22 -6.69 -10.71
C GLN A 98 14.04 -7.59 -11.95
N GLN A 99 12.87 -8.22 -12.15
CA GLN A 99 12.60 -9.21 -13.20
C GLN A 99 13.51 -10.46 -13.14
N ARG A 100 14.15 -10.71 -12.00
CA ARG A 100 14.99 -11.88 -11.74
C ARG A 100 14.14 -13.02 -11.20
N LEU A 101 13.24 -13.54 -12.05
CA LEU A 101 12.19 -14.48 -11.64
C LEU A 101 12.73 -15.80 -11.07
N ALA A 102 13.85 -16.30 -11.58
CA ALA A 102 14.49 -17.52 -11.05
C ALA A 102 14.97 -17.30 -9.59
N ASP A 103 15.64 -16.18 -9.34
CA ASP A 103 16.13 -15.85 -8.00
C ASP A 103 14.98 -15.56 -7.02
N ALA A 104 13.89 -14.94 -7.50
CA ALA A 104 12.68 -14.75 -6.73
C ALA A 104 12.04 -16.08 -6.33
N THR A 105 11.98 -17.03 -7.27
CA THR A 105 11.49 -18.40 -7.05
C THR A 105 12.30 -19.10 -5.97
N ASP A 106 13.62 -18.99 -6.01
CA ASP A 106 14.50 -19.60 -5.01
C ASP A 106 14.28 -19.00 -3.62
N ALA A 107 14.12 -17.67 -3.54
CA ALA A 107 13.82 -17.00 -2.28
C ALA A 107 12.46 -17.43 -1.70
N TYR A 108 11.40 -17.46 -2.51
CA TYR A 108 10.08 -17.95 -2.06
C TYR A 108 10.09 -19.43 -1.70
N ARG A 109 10.91 -20.26 -2.36
CA ARG A 109 11.08 -21.67 -1.97
C ARG A 109 11.69 -21.79 -0.56
N GLN A 110 12.66 -20.92 -0.21
CA GLN A 110 13.20 -20.89 1.16
C GLN A 110 12.14 -20.41 2.16
N ALA A 111 11.35 -19.39 1.82
CA ALA A 111 10.25 -18.94 2.67
C ALA A 111 9.22 -20.05 2.93
N LEU A 112 8.84 -20.81 1.89
CA LEU A 112 7.90 -21.93 2.00
C LEU A 112 8.47 -23.12 2.80
N ARG A 113 9.79 -23.27 2.92
CA ARG A 113 10.37 -24.27 3.83
C ARG A 113 10.13 -23.93 5.29
N ILE A 114 10.03 -22.62 5.61
CA ILE A 114 9.77 -22.15 6.99
C ILE A 114 8.27 -22.14 7.24
N ALA A 115 7.46 -21.69 6.29
CA ALA A 115 6.01 -21.57 6.39
C ALA A 115 5.30 -22.29 5.21
N PRO A 116 5.23 -23.63 5.20
CA PRO A 116 4.81 -24.42 4.03
C PRO A 116 3.33 -24.29 3.67
N ASN A 117 2.49 -23.79 4.57
CA ASN A 117 1.06 -23.62 4.37
C ASN A 117 0.62 -22.15 4.38
N ASP A 118 1.56 -21.20 4.32
CA ASP A 118 1.20 -19.79 4.22
C ASP A 118 0.54 -19.51 2.87
N PRO A 119 -0.75 -19.10 2.85
CA PRO A 119 -1.49 -18.94 1.60
C PRO A 119 -0.93 -17.82 0.71
N GLY A 120 -0.36 -16.77 1.31
CA GLY A 120 0.28 -15.68 0.58
C GLY A 120 1.53 -16.17 -0.16
N LEU A 121 2.39 -16.92 0.50
CA LEU A 121 3.61 -17.48 -0.11
C LEU A 121 3.30 -18.50 -1.19
N LEU A 122 2.29 -19.34 -0.98
CA LEU A 122 1.84 -20.30 -2.00
C LEU A 122 1.40 -19.58 -3.27
N VAL A 123 0.68 -18.46 -3.16
CA VAL A 123 0.27 -17.63 -4.30
C VAL A 123 1.47 -16.95 -4.94
N GLU A 124 2.40 -16.35 -4.17
CA GLU A 124 3.63 -15.75 -4.72
C GLU A 124 4.45 -16.78 -5.52
N MET A 125 4.61 -17.98 -4.99
CA MET A 125 5.34 -19.05 -5.68
C MET A 125 4.63 -19.50 -6.96
N ALA A 126 3.31 -19.64 -6.92
CA ALA A 126 2.51 -19.99 -8.10
C ALA A 126 2.63 -18.91 -9.19
N GLU A 127 2.61 -17.63 -8.81
CA GLU A 127 2.81 -16.52 -9.73
C GLU A 127 4.20 -16.56 -10.37
N MET A 128 5.26 -16.84 -9.60
CA MET A 128 6.63 -16.98 -10.16
C MET A 128 6.71 -18.10 -11.19
N ILE A 129 6.10 -19.25 -10.93
CA ILE A 129 6.05 -20.36 -11.89
C ILE A 129 5.29 -19.94 -13.15
N THR A 130 4.16 -19.25 -12.99
CA THR A 130 3.34 -18.77 -14.11
C THR A 130 4.08 -17.76 -14.97
N LEU A 131 4.79 -16.80 -14.37
CA LEU A 131 5.56 -15.79 -15.09
C LEU A 131 6.76 -16.38 -15.86
N GLN A 132 7.25 -17.53 -15.44
CA GLN A 132 8.32 -18.25 -16.16
C GLN A 132 7.80 -19.14 -17.31
N ASP A 133 6.49 -19.42 -17.37
CA ASP A 133 5.89 -20.07 -18.54
C ASP A 133 5.75 -19.03 -19.67
N PRO A 134 6.31 -19.26 -20.88
CA PRO A 134 6.22 -18.31 -22.00
C PRO A 134 4.79 -17.96 -22.42
N ALA A 135 3.84 -18.85 -22.18
CA ALA A 135 2.41 -18.63 -22.43
C ALA A 135 1.64 -18.17 -21.18
N HIS A 136 2.32 -17.91 -20.07
CA HIS A 136 1.74 -17.52 -18.78
C HIS A 136 0.57 -18.41 -18.33
N ARG A 137 0.70 -19.72 -18.59
CA ARG A 137 -0.35 -20.68 -18.25
C ARG A 137 -0.26 -21.10 -16.79
N ILE A 138 -1.41 -21.11 -16.15
CA ILE A 138 -1.54 -21.59 -14.77
C ILE A 138 -1.89 -23.08 -14.81
N GLN A 139 -0.87 -23.94 -14.71
CA GLN A 139 -1.00 -25.38 -14.78
C GLN A 139 0.05 -26.10 -13.91
N GLY A 140 -0.06 -27.40 -13.78
CA GLY A 140 0.94 -28.21 -13.06
C GLY A 140 1.11 -27.76 -11.60
N ASP A 141 2.35 -27.41 -11.24
CA ASP A 141 2.66 -27.05 -9.84
C ASP A 141 2.11 -25.68 -9.44
N ALA A 142 2.02 -24.72 -10.36
CA ALA A 142 1.37 -23.43 -10.07
C ALA A 142 -0.10 -23.64 -9.66
N LEU A 143 -0.84 -24.46 -10.40
CA LEU A 143 -2.24 -24.78 -10.08
C LEU A 143 -2.38 -25.48 -8.71
N LYS A 144 -1.49 -26.45 -8.41
CA LYS A 144 -1.50 -27.16 -7.12
C LYS A 144 -1.25 -26.21 -5.93
N LEU A 145 -0.30 -25.29 -6.07
CA LEU A 145 0.01 -24.29 -5.05
C LEU A 145 -1.18 -23.35 -4.80
N LEU A 146 -1.86 -22.89 -5.85
CA LEU A 146 -3.07 -22.06 -5.72
C LEU A 146 -4.22 -22.82 -5.05
N GLN A 147 -4.43 -24.09 -5.38
CA GLN A 147 -5.41 -24.95 -4.72
C GLN A 147 -5.04 -25.19 -3.24
N GLN A 148 -3.76 -25.30 -2.92
CA GLN A 148 -3.30 -25.38 -1.53
C GLN A 148 -3.55 -24.07 -0.80
N ALA A 149 -3.27 -22.93 -1.42
CA ALA A 149 -3.55 -21.62 -0.85
C ALA A 149 -5.03 -21.43 -0.57
N GLN A 150 -5.93 -21.82 -1.50
CA GLN A 150 -7.38 -21.75 -1.32
C GLN A 150 -7.86 -22.68 -0.18
N ARG A 151 -7.27 -23.87 -0.02
CA ARG A 151 -7.61 -24.75 1.10
C ARG A 151 -7.16 -24.18 2.45
N ALA A 152 -6.00 -23.49 2.48
CA ALA A 152 -5.48 -22.85 3.69
C ALA A 152 -6.27 -21.58 4.07
N ASP A 153 -6.68 -20.81 3.06
CA ASP A 153 -7.50 -19.61 3.20
C ASP A 153 -8.52 -19.54 2.05
N PRO A 154 -9.77 -20.03 2.26
CA PRO A 154 -10.82 -20.00 1.25
C PRO A 154 -11.21 -18.59 0.78
N GLY A 155 -10.94 -17.55 1.58
CA GLY A 155 -11.19 -16.16 1.27
C GLY A 155 -10.02 -15.44 0.58
N ASN A 156 -8.92 -16.13 0.29
CA ASN A 156 -7.75 -15.51 -0.32
C ASN A 156 -8.07 -14.98 -1.72
N GLN A 157 -8.20 -13.66 -1.84
CA GLN A 157 -8.62 -13.01 -3.08
C GLN A 157 -7.68 -13.30 -4.25
N ARG A 158 -6.36 -13.32 -4.00
CA ARG A 158 -5.38 -13.58 -5.05
C ARG A 158 -5.45 -15.04 -5.52
N ALA A 159 -5.60 -15.99 -4.60
CA ALA A 159 -5.75 -17.40 -4.96
C ALA A 159 -7.01 -17.62 -5.80
N LEU A 160 -8.16 -17.07 -5.38
CA LEU A 160 -9.41 -17.12 -6.17
C LEU A 160 -9.26 -16.48 -7.54
N TRP A 161 -8.58 -15.33 -7.62
CA TRP A 161 -8.34 -14.66 -8.90
C TRP A 161 -7.54 -15.54 -9.87
N PHE A 162 -6.41 -16.08 -9.43
CA PHE A 162 -5.57 -16.93 -10.27
C PHE A 162 -6.21 -18.27 -10.60
N LEU A 163 -6.97 -18.88 -9.69
CA LEU A 163 -7.72 -20.12 -9.96
C LEU A 163 -8.79 -19.89 -11.02
N GLY A 164 -9.48 -18.77 -10.97
CA GLY A 164 -10.44 -18.43 -12.02
C GLY A 164 -9.76 -18.21 -13.38
N ILE A 165 -8.58 -17.57 -13.41
CA ILE A 165 -7.77 -17.48 -14.65
C ILE A 165 -7.38 -18.86 -15.15
N ALA A 166 -6.95 -19.76 -14.25
CA ALA A 166 -6.58 -21.13 -14.63
C ALA A 166 -7.75 -21.89 -15.27
N ALA A 167 -8.92 -21.80 -14.67
CA ALA A 167 -10.14 -22.40 -15.21
C ALA A 167 -10.53 -21.78 -16.57
N TYR A 168 -10.42 -20.46 -16.70
CA TYR A 168 -10.70 -19.75 -17.96
C TYR A 168 -9.72 -20.17 -19.07
N GLN A 169 -8.42 -20.28 -18.78
CA GLN A 169 -7.39 -20.76 -19.73
C GLN A 169 -7.65 -22.18 -20.18
N GLN A 170 -8.24 -23.02 -19.32
CA GLN A 170 -8.63 -24.41 -19.63
C GLN A 170 -10.00 -24.51 -20.28
N GLN A 171 -10.65 -23.38 -20.61
CA GLN A 171 -11.99 -23.30 -21.16
C GLN A 171 -13.10 -23.84 -20.23
N HIS A 172 -12.81 -23.98 -18.94
CA HIS A 172 -13.77 -24.32 -17.91
C HIS A 172 -14.50 -23.04 -17.44
N TYR A 173 -15.19 -22.40 -18.37
CA TYR A 173 -15.74 -21.05 -18.17
C TYR A 173 -16.75 -20.95 -17.03
N ALA A 174 -17.59 -21.97 -16.84
CA ALA A 174 -18.54 -22.00 -15.72
C ALA A 174 -17.82 -22.04 -14.36
N GLU A 175 -16.71 -22.81 -14.27
CA GLU A 175 -15.88 -22.87 -13.06
C GLU A 175 -15.15 -21.54 -12.83
N ALA A 176 -14.63 -20.91 -13.88
CA ALA A 176 -13.99 -19.60 -13.81
C ALA A 176 -14.96 -18.55 -13.23
N ALA A 177 -16.18 -18.47 -13.77
CA ALA A 177 -17.22 -17.57 -13.27
C ALA A 177 -17.54 -17.84 -11.79
N ALA A 178 -17.79 -19.10 -11.43
CA ALA A 178 -18.11 -19.49 -10.06
C ALA A 178 -16.97 -19.17 -9.07
N THR A 179 -15.71 -19.28 -9.53
CA THR A 179 -14.52 -18.98 -8.70
C THR A 179 -14.37 -17.47 -8.48
N TRP A 180 -14.70 -16.64 -9.47
CA TRP A 180 -14.59 -15.18 -9.35
C TRP A 180 -15.79 -14.51 -8.68
N GLU A 181 -17.00 -15.09 -8.73
CA GLU A 181 -18.20 -14.49 -8.14
C GLU A 181 -18.06 -14.07 -6.67
N PRO A 182 -17.44 -14.88 -5.78
CA PRO A 182 -17.22 -14.48 -4.39
C PRO A 182 -16.36 -13.23 -4.22
N LEU A 183 -15.47 -12.95 -5.19
CA LEU A 183 -14.60 -11.77 -5.14
C LEU A 183 -15.40 -10.46 -5.23
N LEU A 184 -16.60 -10.46 -5.81
CA LEU A 184 -17.44 -9.25 -5.90
C LEU A 184 -17.78 -8.65 -4.54
N ALA A 185 -17.89 -9.48 -3.50
CA ALA A 185 -18.12 -9.02 -2.13
C ALA A 185 -16.84 -8.55 -1.42
N LEU A 186 -15.67 -8.90 -1.95
CA LEU A 186 -14.36 -8.67 -1.30
C LEU A 186 -13.58 -7.51 -1.93
N VAL A 187 -13.88 -7.15 -3.18
CA VAL A 187 -13.17 -6.08 -3.90
C VAL A 187 -13.82 -4.71 -3.66
N PRO A 188 -13.02 -3.63 -3.73
CA PRO A 188 -13.55 -2.27 -3.67
C PRO A 188 -14.56 -1.98 -4.80
N ASP A 189 -15.50 -1.07 -4.55
CA ASP A 189 -16.51 -0.66 -5.52
C ASP A 189 -15.94 -0.19 -6.86
N SER A 190 -14.77 0.46 -6.84
CA SER A 190 -14.07 0.91 -8.05
C SER A 190 -13.59 -0.23 -8.95
N THR A 191 -13.32 -1.41 -8.39
CA THR A 191 -12.83 -2.59 -9.12
C THR A 191 -13.97 -3.51 -9.56
N ARG A 192 -15.11 -3.47 -8.86
CA ARG A 192 -16.26 -4.36 -9.06
C ARG A 192 -16.79 -4.37 -10.50
N PRO A 193 -16.94 -3.22 -11.21
CA PRO A 193 -17.44 -3.23 -12.60
C PRO A 193 -16.53 -4.01 -13.56
N ALA A 194 -15.20 -3.90 -13.40
CA ALA A 194 -14.27 -4.64 -14.23
C ALA A 194 -14.32 -6.15 -13.95
N LEU A 195 -14.41 -6.54 -12.67
CA LEU A 195 -14.56 -7.93 -12.27
C LEU A 195 -15.89 -8.52 -12.76
N ARG A 196 -17.01 -7.79 -12.66
CA ARG A 196 -18.29 -8.23 -13.20
C ARG A 196 -18.22 -8.51 -14.69
N LYS A 197 -17.61 -7.59 -15.45
CA LYS A 197 -17.42 -7.78 -16.89
C LYS A 197 -16.66 -9.07 -17.21
N GLN A 198 -15.60 -9.36 -16.43
CA GLN A 198 -14.81 -10.59 -16.58
C GLN A 198 -15.65 -11.84 -16.26
N ILE A 199 -16.48 -11.80 -15.23
CA ILE A 199 -17.38 -12.89 -14.86
C ILE A 199 -18.45 -13.07 -15.94
N ASP A 200 -19.07 -12.00 -16.42
CA ASP A 200 -20.10 -12.06 -17.46
C ASP A 200 -19.54 -12.59 -18.78
N ASP A 201 -18.28 -12.27 -19.12
CA ASP A 201 -17.58 -12.85 -20.26
C ASP A 201 -17.41 -14.38 -20.10
N ALA A 202 -16.95 -14.84 -18.95
CA ALA A 202 -16.86 -16.27 -18.66
C ALA A 202 -18.24 -16.98 -18.71
N ARG A 203 -19.27 -16.36 -18.13
CA ARG A 203 -20.66 -16.88 -18.16
C ARG A 203 -21.18 -16.96 -19.58
N ALA A 204 -20.92 -15.96 -20.43
CA ALA A 204 -21.31 -15.97 -21.84
C ALA A 204 -20.65 -17.13 -22.61
N HIS A 205 -19.35 -17.36 -22.41
CA HIS A 205 -18.65 -18.51 -22.99
C HIS A 205 -19.17 -19.86 -22.48
N ALA A 206 -19.70 -19.90 -21.24
CA ALA A 206 -20.34 -21.09 -20.67
C ALA A 206 -21.81 -21.27 -21.11
N GLY A 207 -22.37 -20.36 -21.90
CA GLY A 207 -23.79 -20.36 -22.26
C GLY A 207 -24.72 -20.01 -21.08
N MET A 208 -24.21 -19.37 -20.04
CA MET A 208 -24.95 -18.93 -18.86
C MET A 208 -25.50 -17.50 -19.05
N PRO A 209 -26.61 -17.14 -18.43
CA PRO A 209 -27.08 -15.75 -18.44
C PRO A 209 -26.07 -14.86 -17.69
N PRO A 210 -25.95 -13.56 -18.03
CA PRO A 210 -25.11 -12.63 -17.29
C PRO A 210 -25.52 -12.57 -15.81
N LEU A 211 -24.61 -12.06 -14.97
CA LEU A 211 -24.97 -11.80 -13.56
C LEU A 211 -26.20 -10.91 -13.49
N PRO A 212 -27.10 -11.13 -12.52
CA PRO A 212 -28.19 -10.19 -12.27
C PRO A 212 -27.63 -8.77 -12.19
N ALA A 213 -28.33 -7.81 -12.81
CA ALA A 213 -27.94 -6.41 -12.65
C ALA A 213 -27.79 -6.13 -11.15
N GLU A 214 -26.69 -5.47 -10.77
CA GLU A 214 -26.61 -5.00 -9.38
C GLU A 214 -27.86 -4.15 -9.16
N THR A 215 -28.74 -4.62 -8.28
CA THR A 215 -29.74 -3.71 -7.73
C THR A 215 -28.90 -2.58 -7.14
N PRO A 216 -29.03 -1.34 -7.58
CA PRO A 216 -28.33 -0.23 -6.93
C PRO A 216 -28.57 -0.45 -5.44
N VAL A 217 -27.49 -0.60 -4.66
CA VAL A 217 -27.62 -0.67 -3.20
C VAL A 217 -28.57 0.47 -2.88
N ALA A 218 -29.77 0.13 -2.37
CA ALA A 218 -30.83 1.10 -2.22
C ALA A 218 -30.16 2.31 -1.56
N ALA A 219 -30.03 3.40 -2.32
CA ALA A 219 -29.37 4.58 -1.82
C ALA A 219 -30.08 4.82 -0.50
N GLY A 220 -29.38 4.71 0.62
CA GLY A 220 -29.98 4.92 1.92
C GLY A 220 -30.79 6.22 1.85
N PRO A 221 -31.66 6.52 2.78
CA PRO A 221 -32.51 7.69 2.66
C PRO A 221 -31.68 8.87 2.20
N THR A 222 -32.11 9.54 1.13
CA THR A 222 -31.44 10.75 0.66
C THR A 222 -31.37 11.74 1.81
N LEU A 223 -30.17 12.14 2.16
CA LEU A 223 -29.94 13.01 3.31
C LEU A 223 -29.81 14.48 2.90
N LEU A 224 -29.40 14.73 1.64
CA LEU A 224 -29.30 16.06 1.06
C LEU A 224 -29.65 16.03 -0.43
N ASN A 225 -30.46 16.99 -0.87
CA ASN A 225 -30.72 17.22 -2.30
C ASN A 225 -30.08 18.55 -2.72
N ALA A 226 -29.29 18.53 -3.77
CA ALA A 226 -28.66 19.72 -4.30
C ALA A 226 -28.93 19.87 -5.80
N ARG A 227 -29.39 21.04 -6.20
CA ARG A 227 -29.44 21.48 -7.58
C ARG A 227 -28.24 22.34 -7.86
N VAL A 228 -27.40 21.86 -8.75
CA VAL A 228 -26.14 22.56 -9.13
C VAL A 228 -26.35 23.22 -10.50
N ASP A 229 -26.09 24.51 -10.55
CA ASP A 229 -26.03 25.27 -11.79
C ASP A 229 -24.65 25.93 -11.95
N ILE A 230 -24.36 26.43 -13.14
CA ILE A 230 -23.12 27.12 -13.44
C ILE A 230 -23.41 28.48 -14.07
N SER A 231 -22.64 29.50 -13.68
CA SER A 231 -22.80 30.84 -14.22
C SER A 231 -22.60 30.86 -15.74
N PRO A 232 -23.31 31.72 -16.48
CA PRO A 232 -23.19 31.80 -17.94
C PRO A 232 -21.75 32.04 -18.40
N ALA A 233 -20.98 32.82 -17.64
CA ALA A 233 -19.58 33.13 -17.94
C ALA A 233 -18.64 31.92 -17.84
N LEU A 234 -18.91 30.98 -16.93
CA LEU A 234 -18.10 29.78 -16.78
C LEU A 234 -18.63 28.62 -17.63
N ARG A 235 -19.93 28.60 -17.94
CA ARG A 235 -20.53 27.59 -18.79
C ARG A 235 -19.89 27.49 -20.17
N THR A 236 -19.48 28.62 -20.76
CA THR A 236 -18.79 28.64 -22.06
C THR A 236 -17.36 28.13 -22.02
N LYS A 237 -16.79 27.96 -20.84
CA LYS A 237 -15.43 27.48 -20.61
C LYS A 237 -15.36 25.99 -20.26
N LEU A 238 -16.50 25.29 -20.19
CA LEU A 238 -16.53 23.85 -19.95
C LEU A 238 -15.92 23.11 -21.14
N ALA A 239 -15.08 22.10 -20.82
CA ALA A 239 -14.45 21.22 -21.78
C ALA A 239 -15.13 19.86 -21.83
N PRO A 240 -15.12 19.16 -22.98
CA PRO A 240 -15.50 17.76 -23.04
C PRO A 240 -14.59 16.93 -22.11
N GLY A 241 -15.17 16.26 -21.14
CA GLY A 241 -14.42 15.47 -20.15
C GLY A 241 -14.34 16.09 -18.76
N ASP A 242 -14.78 17.34 -18.60
CA ASP A 242 -14.89 17.96 -17.27
C ASP A 242 -15.79 17.14 -16.34
N VAL A 243 -15.42 17.11 -15.07
CA VAL A 243 -16.09 16.31 -14.05
C VAL A 243 -16.62 17.21 -12.93
N LEU A 244 -17.92 17.09 -12.66
CA LEU A 244 -18.56 17.73 -11.51
C LEU A 244 -18.43 16.85 -10.27
N PHE A 245 -17.84 17.37 -9.22
CA PHE A 245 -17.85 16.84 -7.87
C PHE A 245 -18.85 17.62 -7.01
N VAL A 246 -19.78 16.93 -6.36
CA VAL A 246 -20.66 17.51 -5.34
C VAL A 246 -20.38 16.76 -4.05
N TYR A 247 -20.00 17.48 -3.02
CA TYR A 247 -19.56 16.87 -1.77
C TYR A 247 -20.05 17.64 -0.53
N ALA A 248 -20.23 16.88 0.54
CA ALA A 248 -20.56 17.38 1.87
C ALA A 248 -19.40 17.10 2.84
N ARG A 249 -19.01 18.07 3.63
CA ARG A 249 -17.94 17.98 4.65
C ARG A 249 -18.36 18.60 5.98
N MET A 250 -17.66 18.30 7.06
CA MET A 250 -17.86 18.97 8.34
C MET A 250 -17.49 20.47 8.20
N PRO A 251 -18.31 21.42 8.69
CA PRO A 251 -18.07 22.84 8.51
C PRO A 251 -16.72 23.32 9.05
N ASN A 252 -16.25 22.76 10.15
CA ASN A 252 -14.98 23.11 10.82
C ASN A 252 -14.08 21.87 11.03
N GLY A 253 -14.26 20.82 10.24
CA GLY A 253 -13.53 19.56 10.34
C GLY A 253 -12.38 19.43 9.32
N PRO A 254 -11.77 18.25 9.27
CA PRO A 254 -10.78 17.93 8.25
C PRO A 254 -11.34 18.11 6.83
N PRO A 255 -10.48 18.35 5.83
CA PRO A 255 -10.92 18.61 4.46
C PRO A 255 -11.57 17.40 3.76
N MET A 256 -11.59 16.25 4.43
CA MET A 256 -12.15 15.01 3.90
C MET A 256 -13.68 15.08 3.79
N PRO A 257 -14.28 14.69 2.65
CA PRO A 257 -15.72 14.67 2.49
C PRO A 257 -16.38 13.51 3.27
N LEU A 258 -17.56 13.78 3.82
CA LEU A 258 -18.47 12.79 4.41
C LEU A 258 -19.26 12.02 3.34
N ALA A 259 -19.58 12.70 2.24
CA ALA A 259 -20.20 12.14 1.05
C ALA A 259 -19.71 12.91 -0.17
N VAL A 260 -19.51 12.23 -1.29
CA VAL A 260 -19.10 12.82 -2.56
C VAL A 260 -19.73 12.07 -3.73
N LYS A 261 -20.29 12.81 -4.68
CA LYS A 261 -20.69 12.30 -5.99
C LYS A 261 -19.90 12.92 -7.11
N ARG A 262 -19.52 12.06 -8.03
CA ARG A 262 -18.80 12.41 -9.25
C ARG A 262 -19.71 12.14 -10.45
N VAL A 263 -19.98 13.16 -11.26
CA VAL A 263 -20.76 13.05 -12.50
C VAL A 263 -20.13 13.88 -13.62
N PRO A 264 -20.39 13.58 -14.90
CA PRO A 264 -19.94 14.45 -15.98
C PRO A 264 -20.49 15.88 -15.83
N ALA A 265 -19.65 16.89 -16.05
CA ALA A 265 -20.04 18.31 -15.95
C ALA A 265 -20.76 18.78 -17.23
N LYS A 266 -21.93 18.24 -17.51
CA LYS A 266 -22.75 18.54 -18.69
C LYS A 266 -24.21 18.68 -18.30
N ASP A 267 -25.02 19.28 -19.17
CA ASP A 267 -26.50 19.36 -19.04
C ASP A 267 -26.95 20.05 -17.74
N PHE A 268 -26.28 21.14 -17.36
CA PHE A 268 -26.69 21.96 -16.22
C PHE A 268 -28.07 22.62 -16.46
N PRO A 269 -28.93 22.72 -15.40
CA PRO A 269 -28.68 22.37 -14.01
C PRO A 269 -28.79 20.86 -13.72
N ILE A 270 -27.92 20.35 -12.83
CA ILE A 270 -27.85 18.94 -12.46
C ILE A 270 -28.38 18.78 -11.03
N THR A 271 -29.28 17.82 -10.83
CA THR A 271 -29.75 17.47 -9.49
C THR A 271 -28.99 16.29 -8.93
N ILE A 272 -28.43 16.44 -7.73
CA ILE A 272 -27.63 15.44 -7.02
C ILE A 272 -28.23 15.17 -5.66
N ALA A 273 -28.43 13.89 -5.35
CA ALA A 273 -28.79 13.41 -4.03
C ALA A 273 -27.55 12.81 -3.35
N LEU A 274 -27.25 13.22 -2.12
CA LEU A 274 -26.18 12.67 -1.29
C LEU A 274 -26.78 11.82 -0.15
N ALA A 275 -26.17 10.67 0.09
CA ALA A 275 -26.56 9.70 1.10
C ALA A 275 -25.31 9.12 1.81
N ASP A 276 -25.48 8.31 2.84
CA ASP A 276 -24.37 7.66 3.54
C ASP A 276 -23.53 6.74 2.67
N VAL A 277 -24.13 6.13 1.64
CA VAL A 277 -23.41 5.26 0.69
C VAL A 277 -22.43 6.01 -0.20
N ASP A 278 -22.55 7.34 -0.29
CA ASP A 278 -21.64 8.20 -1.05
C ASP A 278 -20.40 8.60 -0.24
N GLY A 279 -20.25 8.08 0.99
CA GLY A 279 -19.12 8.36 1.89
C GLY A 279 -17.89 7.53 1.55
N PRO A 280 -16.70 8.14 1.48
CA PRO A 280 -15.45 7.43 1.22
C PRO A 280 -15.02 6.53 2.40
N MET A 281 -15.58 6.74 3.60
CA MET A 281 -15.22 6.02 4.83
C MET A 281 -16.47 5.46 5.54
N PRO A 282 -16.50 4.14 5.84
CA PRO A 282 -17.65 3.51 6.52
C PRO A 282 -17.90 4.05 7.93
N THR A 283 -16.87 4.59 8.58
CA THR A 283 -16.89 5.04 9.97
C THR A 283 -17.33 6.49 10.14
N MET A 284 -17.34 7.30 9.08
CA MET A 284 -17.75 8.71 9.09
C MET A 284 -18.92 8.92 8.14
N ARG A 285 -20.13 8.83 8.66
CA ARG A 285 -21.36 8.91 7.87
C ARG A 285 -21.95 10.31 7.87
N LEU A 286 -22.56 10.67 6.74
CA LEU A 286 -23.30 11.93 6.58
C LEU A 286 -24.44 12.04 7.61
N SER A 287 -25.18 10.95 7.85
CA SER A 287 -26.29 10.88 8.82
C SER A 287 -25.90 11.12 10.27
N GLN A 288 -24.61 11.02 10.60
CA GLN A 288 -24.11 11.29 11.97
C GLN A 288 -23.92 12.77 12.25
N GLN A 289 -24.07 13.64 11.25
CA GLN A 289 -23.89 15.07 11.40
C GLN A 289 -25.22 15.81 11.41
N ALA A 290 -25.36 16.79 12.29
CA ALA A 290 -26.52 17.66 12.30
C ALA A 290 -26.48 18.68 11.15
N THR A 291 -25.29 19.20 10.85
CA THR A 291 -25.06 20.18 9.78
C THR A 291 -23.76 19.90 9.04
N VAL A 292 -23.74 20.21 7.76
CA VAL A 292 -22.58 20.03 6.89
C VAL A 292 -22.41 21.23 5.95
N ALA A 293 -21.19 21.41 5.45
CA ALA A 293 -20.90 22.34 4.36
C ALA A 293 -20.95 21.57 3.03
N VAL A 294 -21.86 21.97 2.15
CA VAL A 294 -22.03 21.38 0.81
C VAL A 294 -21.38 22.28 -0.21
N GLN A 295 -20.60 21.72 -1.12
CA GLN A 295 -19.95 22.42 -2.22
C GLN A 295 -20.08 21.63 -3.53
N ALA A 296 -20.02 22.35 -4.63
CA ALA A 296 -19.87 21.78 -5.98
C ALA A 296 -18.61 22.34 -6.63
N ARG A 297 -17.87 21.47 -7.36
CA ARG A 297 -16.67 21.85 -8.10
C ARG A 297 -16.60 21.11 -9.42
N VAL A 298 -16.31 21.84 -10.50
CA VAL A 298 -15.94 21.26 -11.79
C VAL A 298 -14.43 21.17 -11.87
N SER A 299 -13.92 19.97 -12.05
CA SER A 299 -12.52 19.67 -12.25
C SER A 299 -12.23 19.42 -13.72
N HIS A 300 -11.23 20.11 -14.27
CA HIS A 300 -10.75 19.91 -15.64
C HIS A 300 -9.82 18.69 -15.76
N SER A 301 -9.09 18.36 -14.71
CA SER A 301 -8.23 17.16 -14.65
C SER A 301 -8.99 15.87 -14.32
N GLY A 302 -10.20 15.99 -13.74
CA GLY A 302 -10.96 14.87 -13.20
C GLY A 302 -10.49 14.41 -11.81
N ASP A 303 -9.53 15.14 -11.20
CA ASP A 303 -9.02 14.82 -9.86
C ASP A 303 -9.96 15.28 -8.75
N ALA A 304 -10.01 14.52 -7.67
CA ALA A 304 -10.76 14.87 -6.47
C ALA A 304 -10.11 16.05 -5.70
N ILE A 305 -8.80 16.24 -5.84
CA ILE A 305 -8.05 17.36 -5.24
C ILE A 305 -8.24 18.61 -6.10
N ALA A 306 -8.59 19.73 -5.47
CA ALA A 306 -8.76 21.00 -6.18
C ALA A 306 -7.45 21.45 -6.83
N GLN A 307 -7.56 21.89 -8.08
CA GLN A 307 -6.45 22.41 -8.86
C GLN A 307 -6.71 23.88 -9.22
N PRO A 308 -5.67 24.71 -9.34
CA PRO A 308 -5.83 26.06 -9.87
C PRO A 308 -6.53 26.05 -11.22
N GLY A 309 -7.58 26.85 -11.35
CA GLY A 309 -8.40 26.92 -12.56
C GLY A 309 -9.70 26.11 -12.52
N ASP A 310 -9.90 25.21 -11.56
CA ASP A 310 -11.18 24.52 -11.33
C ASP A 310 -12.30 25.53 -11.04
N PHE A 311 -13.55 25.22 -11.41
CA PHE A 311 -14.68 26.09 -11.09
C PHE A 311 -15.41 25.58 -9.87
N GLU A 312 -15.76 26.46 -8.92
CA GLU A 312 -16.36 26.03 -7.66
C GLU A 312 -17.46 26.95 -7.14
N THR A 313 -18.24 26.44 -6.17
CA THR A 313 -19.21 27.23 -5.41
C THR A 313 -18.59 27.73 -4.12
N ALA A 314 -19.19 28.74 -3.49
CA ALA A 314 -19.03 28.93 -2.05
C ALA A 314 -19.56 27.71 -1.29
N PRO A 315 -18.98 27.36 -0.12
CA PRO A 315 -19.57 26.36 0.77
C PRO A 315 -20.91 26.85 1.30
N LEU A 316 -21.96 26.02 1.19
CA LEU A 316 -23.28 26.27 1.71
C LEU A 316 -23.52 25.35 2.91
N THR A 317 -23.84 25.93 4.08
CA THR A 317 -24.19 25.13 5.26
C THR A 317 -25.63 24.61 5.14
N ALA A 318 -25.82 23.32 5.33
CA ALA A 318 -27.12 22.65 5.26
C ALA A 318 -27.33 21.71 6.45
N ALA A 319 -28.58 21.60 6.89
CA ALA A 319 -28.98 20.58 7.86
C ALA A 319 -29.12 19.22 7.17
N VAL A 320 -28.57 18.18 7.77
CA VAL A 320 -28.68 16.81 7.25
C VAL A 320 -30.08 16.27 7.49
N GLY A 321 -30.66 15.63 6.46
CA GLY A 321 -32.04 15.12 6.51
C GLY A 321 -33.12 16.13 6.17
N ALA A 322 -32.76 17.40 5.89
CA ALA A 322 -33.72 18.38 5.39
C ALA A 322 -34.20 17.96 3.98
N GLN A 323 -35.52 18.07 3.78
CA GLN A 323 -36.14 17.78 2.46
C GLN A 323 -35.95 18.91 1.45
N ASP A 324 -35.38 20.03 1.87
CA ASP A 324 -35.20 21.22 1.04
C ASP A 324 -34.13 20.98 -0.04
N MET A 325 -34.41 21.48 -1.25
CA MET A 325 -33.49 21.48 -2.37
C MET A 325 -32.44 22.59 -2.21
N LEU A 326 -31.20 22.21 -1.97
CA LEU A 326 -30.09 23.19 -1.92
C LEU A 326 -29.79 23.69 -3.33
N THR A 327 -29.68 25.00 -3.50
CA THR A 327 -29.24 25.58 -4.78
C THR A 327 -27.78 26.00 -4.70
N LEU A 328 -26.95 25.38 -5.52
CA LEU A 328 -25.51 25.64 -5.62
C LEU A 328 -25.22 26.24 -6.99
N THR A 329 -24.64 27.43 -7.01
CA THR A 329 -24.22 28.07 -8.27
C THR A 329 -22.71 28.15 -8.36
N ILE A 330 -22.12 27.51 -9.36
CA ILE A 330 -20.69 27.56 -9.65
C ILE A 330 -20.39 28.88 -10.29
N ASP A 331 -19.75 29.81 -9.58
CA ASP A 331 -19.50 31.18 -9.97
C ASP A 331 -18.06 31.65 -9.75
N ARG A 332 -17.19 30.78 -9.23
CA ARG A 332 -15.80 31.10 -8.89
C ARG A 332 -14.83 30.19 -9.60
N VAL A 333 -13.61 30.71 -9.77
CA VAL A 333 -12.45 29.92 -10.21
C VAL A 333 -11.57 29.70 -9.00
N HIS A 334 -11.17 28.46 -8.79
CA HIS A 334 -10.23 28.09 -7.72
C HIS A 334 -8.85 28.73 -8.01
N PRO A 335 -8.24 29.41 -7.02
CA PRO A 335 -7.00 30.16 -7.22
C PRO A 335 -5.77 29.30 -7.52
#